data_6609a353eabc813cbba80325334cd5f1
#
_entry.id   6609a353eabc813cbba80325334cd5f1
#
_cell.length_a   1.000
_cell.length_b   1.000
_cell.length_c   1.000
_cell.angle_alpha   90.00
_cell.angle_beta   90.00
_cell.angle_gamma   90.00
#
_symmetry.space_group_name_H-M   'P 1'
#
loop_
_entity.id
_entity.type
_entity.pdbx_description
1 polymer ?
#
loop_
_entity_poly.entity_id
_entity_poly.type
_entity_poly.pdbx_seq_one_letter_code
_entity_poly.pdbx_strand_id
1 'polypeptide(L)' 'ETWEMRKKVKAAYDSSNWDKKVDKMSEQQLYCVYESLKKRGKIR' A
#
# COMPACT_ATOMS: atom_id res chain seq x y z
N GLU A 1 -6.53 -6.76 -9.65
CA GLU A 1 -6.18 -7.65 -8.58
C GLU A 1 -5.41 -6.95 -7.47
N THR A 2 -5.54 -7.47 -6.27
CA THR A 2 -4.98 -6.81 -5.09
C THR A 2 -3.46 -6.86 -5.01
N TRP A 3 -2.82 -7.82 -5.66
CA TRP A 3 -1.37 -7.92 -5.58
C TRP A 3 -0.66 -6.73 -6.23
N GLU A 4 -1.22 -6.20 -7.31
CA GLU A 4 -0.66 -5.00 -7.94
C GLU A 4 -0.81 -3.80 -7.03
N MET A 5 -1.98 -3.65 -6.44
CA MET A 5 -2.25 -2.57 -5.50
C MET A 5 -1.30 -2.68 -4.29
N ARG A 6 -1.11 -3.89 -3.78
CA ARG A 6 -0.20 -4.15 -2.67
C ARG A 6 1.23 -3.77 -3.02
N LYS A 7 1.65 -4.12 -4.22
CA LYS A 7 2.98 -3.79 -4.71
C LYS A 7 3.20 -2.27 -4.76
N LYS A 8 2.20 -1.55 -5.24
CA LYS A 8 2.27 -0.09 -5.31
C LYS A 8 2.30 0.54 -3.93
N VAL A 9 1.52 0.00 -3.01
CA VAL A 9 1.49 0.50 -1.63
C VAL A 9 2.85 0.25 -0.96
N LYS A 10 3.44 -0.91 -1.19
CA LYS A 10 4.77 -1.19 -0.64
C LYS A 10 5.82 -0.23 -1.18
N ALA A 11 5.72 0.12 -2.46
CA ALA A 11 6.68 1.01 -3.10
C ALA A 11 6.53 2.46 -2.65
N ALA A 12 5.43 2.81 -1.98
CA ALA A 12 5.20 4.17 -1.51
C ALA A 12 6.23 4.58 -0.46
N TYR A 13 6.71 3.63 0.32
CA TYR A 13 7.73 3.87 1.34
C TYR A 13 8.81 2.80 1.24
N ASP A 14 10.04 3.22 1.40
CA ASP A 14 11.19 2.32 1.33
C ASP A 14 11.57 1.88 2.76
N SER A 15 10.78 0.96 3.31
CA SER A 15 10.96 0.50 4.68
C SER A 15 10.52 -0.95 4.83
N SER A 16 11.37 -1.76 5.46
CA SER A 16 11.05 -3.16 5.73
C SER A 16 9.84 -3.29 6.67
N ASN A 17 9.76 -2.41 7.65
CA ASN A 17 8.62 -2.41 8.57
C ASN A 17 7.31 -2.11 7.85
N TRP A 18 7.38 -1.20 6.89
CA TRP A 18 6.21 -0.86 6.07
C TRP A 18 5.76 -2.06 5.24
N ASP A 19 6.71 -2.76 4.63
CA ASP A 19 6.40 -3.94 3.83
C ASP A 19 5.68 -4.99 4.66
N LYS A 20 6.15 -5.21 5.88
CA LYS A 20 5.53 -6.18 6.79
C LYS A 20 4.12 -5.76 7.15
N LYS A 21 3.91 -4.47 7.39
CA LYS A 21 2.58 -3.95 7.70
C LYS A 21 1.63 -4.18 6.53
N VAL A 22 2.09 -3.90 5.32
CA VAL A 22 1.27 -4.07 4.12
C VAL A 22 0.87 -5.53 3.94
N ASP A 23 1.80 -6.44 4.20
CA ASP A 23 1.50 -7.88 4.08
C ASP A 23 0.43 -8.34 5.07
N LYS A 24 0.32 -7.68 6.21
CA LYS A 24 -0.66 -8.02 7.24
C LYS A 24 -2.01 -7.34 7.03
N MET A 25 -2.08 -6.39 6.13
CA MET A 25 -3.33 -5.67 5.87
C MET A 25 -4.34 -6.55 5.14
N SER A 26 -5.61 -6.43 5.52
CA SER A 26 -6.69 -7.05 4.77
C SER A 26 -6.88 -6.29 3.46
N GLU A 27 -7.61 -6.88 2.52
CA GLU A 27 -7.87 -6.22 1.24
C GLU A 27 -8.56 -4.88 1.42
N GLN A 28 -9.52 -4.82 2.34
CA GLN A 28 -10.25 -3.60 2.61
C GLN A 28 -9.34 -2.52 3.19
N GLN A 29 -8.51 -2.90 4.14
CA GLN A 29 -7.53 -2.01 4.75
C GLN A 29 -6.55 -1.51 3.68
N LEU A 30 -6.05 -2.42 2.89
CA LEU A 30 -5.10 -2.11 1.83
C LEU A 30 -5.69 -1.12 0.83
N TYR A 31 -6.93 -1.31 0.46
CA TYR A 31 -7.62 -0.41 -0.47
C TYR A 31 -7.69 1.00 0.10
N CYS A 32 -8.07 1.13 1.37
CA CYS A 32 -8.15 2.42 2.03
C CYS A 32 -6.81 3.13 2.04
N VAL A 33 -5.75 2.40 2.37
CA VAL A 33 -4.40 2.95 2.40
C VAL A 33 -3.96 3.37 1.00
N TYR A 34 -4.25 2.53 0.01
CA TYR A 34 -3.91 2.82 -1.38
C TYR A 34 -4.55 4.13 -1.84
N GLU A 35 -5.84 4.29 -1.59
CA GLU A 35 -6.56 5.51 -1.97
C GLU A 35 -6.01 6.73 -1.26
N SER A 36 -5.69 6.59 0.01
CA SER A 36 -5.11 7.68 0.79
C SER A 36 -3.76 8.12 0.23
N LEU A 37 -2.90 7.16 -0.08
CA LEU A 37 -1.58 7.43 -0.63
C LEU A 37 -1.69 8.03 -2.03
N LYS A 38 -2.66 7.57 -2.80
CA LYS A 38 -2.88 8.09 -4.15
C LYS A 38 -3.26 9.57 -4.10
N LYS A 39 -4.12 9.94 -3.16
CA LYS A 39 -4.53 11.33 -2.98
C LYS A 39 -3.35 12.22 -2.57
N ARG A 40 -2.42 11.65 -1.82
CA ARG A 40 -1.24 12.39 -1.38
C ARG A 40 -0.14 12.44 -2.42
N GLY A 41 -0.33 11.75 -3.54
CA GLY A 41 0.67 11.68 -4.60
C GLY A 41 1.83 10.76 -4.30
N LYS A 42 1.68 9.85 -3.35
CA LYS A 42 2.72 8.86 -3.01
C LYS A 42 2.71 7.67 -3.95
N ILE A 43 1.61 7.43 -4.63
CA ILE A 43 1.45 6.35 -5.59
C ILE A 43 1.20 6.93 -6.96
N ARG A 44 1.90 6.39 -7.93
CA ARG A 44 1.76 6.83 -9.33
C ARG A 44 0.77 5.99 -10.10
#